data_9d79fa0780f2e791311e69d90eb1696f
#
_entry.id   9d79fa0780f2e791311e69d90eb1696f
#
_cell.length_a   1.000
_cell.length_b   1.000
_cell.length_c   1.000
_cell.angle_alpha   90.00
_cell.angle_beta   90.00
_cell.angle_gamma   90.00
#
_symmetry.space_group_name_H-M   'P 1'
#
loop_
_entity.id
_entity.type
_entity.pdbx_description
1 polymer ?
#
loop_
_entity_poly.entity_id
_entity_poly.type
_entity_poly.pdbx_seq_one_letter_code
_entity_poly.pdbx_strand_id
1 'polypeptide(L)'
;MNILVTGCNGQLGNEIQLLEKEYPQHTYFNTDVAELDITNLLAVNDFINRHAIDGVINCAAYTAVDKAEGDKELCTTLNTVAPSYIAAAIDKRGGWI
;
A
#
# COMPACT_ATOMS: atom_id res chain seq x y z
N MET A 1 8.67 10.45 -9.89
CA MET A 1 8.51 9.95 -8.50
C MET A 1 8.48 8.44 -8.48
N ASN A 2 8.92 7.87 -7.38
CA ASN A 2 8.75 6.44 -7.10
C ASN A 2 7.49 6.28 -6.24
N ILE A 3 6.50 5.58 -6.77
CA ILE A 3 5.19 5.45 -6.14
C ILE A 3 4.93 3.99 -5.79
N LEU A 4 4.68 3.72 -4.52
CA LEU A 4 4.28 2.41 -4.03
C LEU A 4 2.76 2.29 -4.12
N VAL A 5 2.27 1.24 -4.77
CA VAL A 5 0.85 0.90 -4.81
C VAL A 5 0.67 -0.39 -4.04
N THR A 6 -0.13 -0.36 -2.98
CA THR A 6 -0.46 -1.56 -2.19
C THR A 6 -1.83 -2.08 -2.62
N GLY A 7 -2.07 -3.39 -2.43
CA GLY A 7 -3.34 -3.99 -2.83
C GLY A 7 -3.59 -3.95 -4.32
N CYS A 8 -2.54 -4.10 -5.13
CA CYS A 8 -2.60 -3.91 -6.58
C CYS A 8 -3.54 -4.90 -7.30
N ASN A 9 -3.79 -6.05 -6.71
CA ASN A 9 -4.65 -7.07 -7.32
C ASN A 9 -6.15 -6.88 -7.00
N GLY A 10 -6.48 -5.90 -6.15
CA GLY A 10 -7.87 -5.55 -5.87
C GLY A 10 -8.48 -4.70 -6.98
N GLN A 11 -9.76 -4.41 -6.85
CA GLN A 11 -10.49 -3.63 -7.87
C GLN A 11 -9.90 -2.23 -8.05
N LEU A 12 -9.68 -1.50 -6.96
CA LEU A 12 -9.09 -0.16 -7.02
C LEU A 12 -7.66 -0.21 -7.54
N GLY A 13 -6.86 -1.19 -7.08
CA GLY A 13 -5.50 -1.37 -7.54
C GLY A 13 -5.42 -1.61 -9.05
N ASN A 14 -6.33 -2.40 -9.60
CA ASN A 14 -6.39 -2.64 -11.05
C ASN A 14 -6.72 -1.36 -11.82
N GLU A 15 -7.61 -0.53 -11.31
CA GLU A 15 -7.94 0.75 -11.93
C GLU A 15 -6.74 1.71 -11.89
N ILE A 16 -6.01 1.74 -10.79
CA ILE A 16 -4.78 2.52 -10.67
C ILE A 16 -3.74 2.09 -11.70
N GLN A 17 -3.57 0.79 -11.89
CA GLN A 17 -2.63 0.26 -12.89
C GLN A 17 -2.98 0.72 -14.32
N LEU A 18 -4.25 0.87 -14.63
CA LEU A 18 -4.68 1.42 -15.92
C LEU A 18 -4.29 2.90 -16.05
N LEU A 19 -4.40 3.67 -14.97
CA LEU A 19 -4.02 5.07 -14.95
C LEU A 19 -2.51 5.27 -15.07
N GLU A 20 -1.70 4.32 -14.62
CA GLU A 20 -0.24 4.41 -14.70
C GLU A 20 0.26 4.64 -16.12
N LYS A 21 -0.44 4.10 -17.10
CA LYS A 21 -0.11 4.25 -18.52
C LYS A 21 -0.25 5.68 -19.01
N GLU A 22 -1.06 6.49 -18.34
CA GLU A 22 -1.29 7.90 -18.66
C GLU A 22 -0.24 8.81 -18.01
N TYR A 23 0.50 8.28 -17.03
CA TYR A 23 1.52 9.03 -16.27
C TYR A 23 2.84 8.26 -16.26
N PRO A 24 3.45 8.04 -17.45
CA PRO A 24 4.66 7.19 -17.56
C PRO A 24 5.92 7.84 -16.99
N GLN A 25 5.87 9.10 -16.60
CA GLN A 25 6.99 9.81 -15.99
C GLN A 25 7.31 9.34 -14.56
N HIS A 26 6.41 8.59 -13.93
CA HIS A 26 6.62 8.03 -12.60
C HIS A 26 6.98 6.54 -12.67
N THR A 27 7.68 6.06 -11.64
CA THR A 27 7.96 4.64 -11.48
C THR A 27 6.99 4.07 -10.44
N TYR A 28 6.28 3.00 -10.80
CA TYR A 28 5.25 2.40 -9.96
C TYR A 28 5.70 1.04 -9.45
N PHE A 29 5.60 0.85 -8.15
CA PHE A 29 5.87 -0.41 -7.49
C PHE A 29 4.54 -1.02 -7.06
N ASN A 30 3.95 -1.84 -7.93
CA ASN A 30 2.66 -2.47 -7.69
C ASN A 30 2.85 -3.70 -6.82
N THR A 31 2.28 -3.70 -5.62
CA THR A 31 2.45 -4.76 -4.64
C THR A 31 1.12 -5.26 -4.11
N ASP A 32 1.10 -6.54 -3.77
CA ASP A 32 0.07 -7.13 -2.93
C ASP A 32 0.75 -7.88 -1.78
N VAL A 33 0.01 -8.64 -1.00
CA VAL A 33 0.57 -9.28 0.21
C VAL A 33 1.78 -10.17 -0.09
N ALA A 34 1.83 -10.81 -1.26
CA ALA A 34 2.94 -11.66 -1.66
C ALA A 34 4.26 -10.88 -1.82
N GLU A 35 4.19 -9.65 -2.31
CA GLU A 35 5.36 -8.79 -2.53
C GLU A 35 5.69 -7.95 -1.30
N LEU A 36 4.66 -7.49 -0.59
CA LEU A 36 4.81 -6.65 0.59
C LEU A 36 3.63 -6.85 1.53
N ASP A 37 3.90 -7.42 2.69
CA ASP A 37 2.92 -7.52 3.77
C ASP A 37 2.92 -6.21 4.57
N ILE A 38 1.91 -5.37 4.35
CA ILE A 38 1.80 -4.06 5.00
C ILE A 38 1.47 -4.14 6.50
N THR A 39 1.15 -5.32 7.01
CA THR A 39 0.99 -5.55 8.45
C THR A 39 2.33 -5.76 9.16
N ASN A 40 3.41 -5.86 8.42
CA ASN A 40 4.77 -6.03 8.93
C ASN A 40 5.52 -4.70 8.86
N LEU A 41 5.67 -4.04 10.00
CA LEU A 41 6.32 -2.73 10.09
C LEU A 41 7.74 -2.72 9.50
N LEU A 42 8.53 -3.74 9.80
CA LEU A 42 9.91 -3.81 9.31
C LEU A 42 9.95 -3.96 7.79
N ALA A 43 9.05 -4.76 7.23
CA ALA A 43 8.96 -4.94 5.79
C ALA A 43 8.55 -3.65 5.09
N VAL A 44 7.60 -2.91 5.66
CA VAL A 44 7.15 -1.61 5.13
C VAL A 44 8.30 -0.59 5.13
N ASN A 45 8.99 -0.45 6.25
CA ASN A 45 10.13 0.45 6.36
C ASN A 45 11.24 0.10 5.38
N ASP A 46 11.58 -1.18 5.28
CA ASP A 46 12.63 -1.65 4.38
C ASP A 46 12.27 -1.37 2.92
N PHE A 47 11.05 -1.68 2.51
CA PHE A 47 10.60 -1.47 1.13
C PHE A 47 10.65 0.01 0.75
N ILE A 48 10.10 0.88 1.59
CA ILE A 48 10.05 2.32 1.32
C ILE A 48 11.44 2.92 1.22
N ASN A 49 12.35 2.51 2.11
CA ASN A 49 13.73 3.02 2.09
C ASN A 49 14.55 2.43 0.95
N ARG A 50 14.43 1.13 0.70
CA ARG A 50 15.20 0.43 -0.35
C ARG A 50 14.87 0.97 -1.74
N HIS A 51 13.60 1.24 -2.01
CA HIS A 51 13.14 1.68 -3.32
C HIS A 51 13.00 3.20 -3.43
N ALA A 52 13.42 3.94 -2.41
CA ALA A 52 13.34 5.41 -2.37
C ALA A 52 11.93 5.92 -2.74
N ILE A 53 10.92 5.37 -2.08
CA ILE A 53 9.52 5.69 -2.35
C ILE A 53 9.21 7.13 -1.96
N ASP A 54 8.59 7.88 -2.86
CA ASP A 54 8.20 9.28 -2.64
C ASP A 54 6.74 9.42 -2.23
N GLY A 55 5.89 8.49 -2.68
CA GLY A 55 4.47 8.51 -2.36
C GLY A 55 3.86 7.12 -2.36
N VAL A 56 2.74 6.97 -1.69
CA VAL A 56 2.03 5.70 -1.55
C VAL A 56 0.57 5.87 -1.91
N ILE A 57 0.08 4.98 -2.76
CA ILE A 57 -1.36 4.81 -3.01
C ILE A 57 -1.76 3.50 -2.34
N ASN A 58 -2.45 3.62 -1.20
CA ASN A 58 -2.81 2.47 -0.40
C ASN A 58 -4.20 1.94 -0.78
N CYS A 59 -4.22 0.89 -1.59
CA CYS A 59 -5.45 0.20 -2.00
C CYS A 59 -5.72 -1.06 -1.19
N ALA A 60 -4.87 -1.39 -0.25
CA ALA A 60 -4.94 -2.62 0.54
C ALA A 60 -5.89 -2.46 1.73
N ALA A 61 -7.17 -2.22 1.46
CA ALA A 61 -8.20 -2.14 2.48
C ALA A 61 -9.04 -3.42 2.46
N TYR A 62 -9.44 -3.86 3.65
CA TYR A 62 -10.33 -5.01 3.77
C TYR A 62 -11.78 -4.53 3.64
N THR A 63 -12.36 -4.71 2.45
CA THR A 63 -13.67 -4.15 2.10
C THR A 63 -14.80 -5.17 1.99
N ALA A 64 -14.49 -6.48 2.01
CA ALA A 64 -15.49 -7.54 1.92
C ALA A 64 -16.21 -7.68 3.26
N VAL A 65 -17.43 -7.18 3.36
CA VAL A 65 -18.20 -7.12 4.62
C VAL A 65 -18.35 -8.50 5.27
N ASP A 66 -18.69 -9.53 4.48
CA ASP A 66 -18.88 -10.89 5.00
C ASP A 66 -17.60 -11.46 5.59
N LYS A 67 -16.46 -11.23 4.95
CA LYS A 67 -15.16 -11.63 5.45
C LYS A 67 -14.72 -10.80 6.64
N ALA A 68 -15.04 -9.52 6.65
CA ALA A 68 -14.72 -8.63 7.76
C ALA A 68 -15.39 -9.06 9.06
N GLU A 69 -16.62 -9.57 8.99
CA GLU A 69 -17.32 -10.11 10.16
C GLU A 69 -16.62 -11.35 10.75
N GLY A 70 -16.02 -12.18 9.89
CA GLY A 70 -15.29 -13.36 10.31
C GLY A 70 -13.85 -13.07 10.77
N ASP A 71 -13.24 -11.98 10.28
CA ASP A 71 -11.82 -11.64 10.48
C ASP A 71 -11.66 -10.22 11.01
N LYS A 72 -12.25 -9.90 12.16
CA LYS A 72 -12.20 -8.54 12.75
C LYS A 72 -10.78 -8.04 13.00
N GLU A 73 -9.90 -8.89 13.49
CA GLU A 73 -8.50 -8.51 13.76
C GLU A 73 -7.78 -8.13 12.48
N LEU A 74 -7.92 -8.92 11.42
CA LEU A 74 -7.32 -8.62 10.13
C LEU A 74 -7.90 -7.33 9.54
N CYS A 75 -9.19 -7.14 9.63
CA CYS A 75 -9.86 -5.92 9.16
C CYS A 75 -9.32 -4.69 9.88
N THR A 76 -9.21 -4.74 11.21
CA THR A 76 -8.66 -3.66 12.02
C THR A 76 -7.21 -3.39 11.65
N THR A 77 -6.40 -4.43 11.49
CA THR A 77 -5.00 -4.29 11.12
C THR A 77 -4.83 -3.63 9.75
N LEU A 78 -5.58 -4.08 8.74
CA LEU A 78 -5.47 -3.52 7.39
C LEU A 78 -6.04 -2.11 7.29
N ASN A 79 -7.10 -1.79 8.03
CA ASN A 79 -7.78 -0.50 7.90
C ASN A 79 -7.29 0.57 8.88
N THR A 80 -6.56 0.19 9.92
CA THR A 80 -6.13 1.11 10.97
C THR A 80 -4.61 1.05 11.20
N VAL A 81 -4.08 -0.12 11.51
CA VAL A 81 -2.68 -0.29 11.90
C VAL A 81 -1.73 -0.19 10.70
N ALA A 82 -2.02 -0.91 9.62
CA ALA A 82 -1.15 -0.91 8.44
C ALA A 82 -1.02 0.47 7.80
N PRO A 83 -2.09 1.26 7.62
CA PRO A 83 -1.93 2.64 7.14
C PRO A 83 -1.04 3.50 8.03
N SER A 84 -1.07 3.31 9.35
CA SER A 84 -0.21 4.05 10.26
C SER A 84 1.27 3.68 10.08
N TYR A 85 1.58 2.43 9.79
CA TYR A 85 2.95 2.00 9.49
C TYR A 85 3.46 2.65 8.21
N ILE A 86 2.64 2.66 7.18
CA ILE A 86 2.98 3.29 5.89
C ILE A 86 3.18 4.79 6.08
N ALA A 87 2.26 5.44 6.78
CA ALA A 87 2.33 6.89 7.02
C ALA A 87 3.61 7.26 7.78
N ALA A 88 3.95 6.53 8.83
CA ALA A 88 5.15 6.78 9.61
C ALA A 88 6.42 6.62 8.76
N ALA A 89 6.48 5.56 7.94
CA ALA A 89 7.65 5.27 7.12
C ALA A 89 7.83 6.32 6.01
N ILE A 90 6.76 6.73 5.35
CA ILE A 90 6.83 7.71 4.27
C ILE A 90 7.07 9.12 4.78
N ASP A 91 6.54 9.46 5.95
CA ASP A 91 6.73 10.77 6.57
C ASP A 91 8.20 11.03 6.91
N LYS A 92 8.94 10.01 7.36
CA LYS A 92 10.37 10.11 7.61
C LYS A 92 11.17 10.52 6.38
N ARG A 93 10.65 10.23 5.19
CA ARG A 93 11.28 10.59 3.92
C ARG A 93 10.76 11.90 3.35
N GLY A 94 9.78 12.54 4.02
CA GLY A 94 9.11 13.73 3.49
C GLY A 94 8.19 13.43 2.32
N GLY A 95 7.71 12.20 2.21
CA GLY A 95 6.81 11.78 1.15
C GLY A 95 5.32 12.00 1.49
N TRP A 96 4.45 11.44 0.64
CA TRP A 96 3.01 11.54 0.80
C TRP A 96 2.32 10.18 0.74
N ILE A 97 1.09 10.13 1.22
CA ILE A 97 0.28 8.93 1.18
C ILE A 97 -1.12 9.25 0.63
#